data_377d32ac44ceeb36b022e7f8b97dfc11
#
_entry.id   377d32ac44ceeb36b022e7f8b97dfc11
#
_cell.length_a   1.000
_cell.length_b   1.000
_cell.length_c   1.000
_cell.angle_alpha   90.00
_cell.angle_beta   90.00
_cell.angle_gamma   90.00
#
_symmetry.space_group_name_H-M   'P 1'
#
loop_
_entity.id
_entity.type
_entity.pdbx_description
1 polymer ?
#
loop_
_entity_poly.entity_id
_entity_poly.type
_entity_poly.pdbx_seq_one_letter_code
_entity_poly.pdbx_strand_id
1 'polypeptide(L)'
;MRIAMIGTGYVGLVSGACFADFGHQVTCVDKDAVKIAALCRGEIPIFEPGLDALVATNVKASRLDFTTDLTGPVAEADAVFIAVGTPSRRGDGHADLSYVYAAAREIAVAIRGFTVVITKSTVPVGTGDEVERLIFEANPSADAVVASNPEFLREGAAIRDFKFPDRIVIGTSDERGRKVLGDIYRPLSLNQAPLMFTARRTAELIKYAANAFLATKITFINEIADLSEKVGADIQEVARGIGLDNRIGTKFLHAGPGYGGSCFPKDTRALVKIAEDHDAQLRIVESVVTVNDNRKRAMARKVAHALGDSLRNRTIAVLGLAFKPDTDDMREAPSIPLITGLCDLGAKVRAFDPASMKEARRELPDIDYCDDAYSCADGADALVIVTEWVQFRALDLPRLKRIMKQPVVVDLRNIYRAEDMQDLGFVYESIGRNKSKNV
;
A
#
# COMPACT_ATOMS: atom_id res chain seq x y z
N MET A 1 -29.17 1.91 -3.93
CA MET A 1 -29.12 1.23 -2.63
C MET A 1 -28.54 2.17 -1.58
N ARG A 2 -28.91 1.99 -0.33
CA ARG A 2 -28.38 2.73 0.83
C ARG A 2 -27.24 1.91 1.44
N ILE A 3 -26.07 2.52 1.57
CA ILE A 3 -24.84 1.88 2.05
C ILE A 3 -24.30 2.63 3.25
N ALA A 4 -24.07 1.95 4.36
CA ALA A 4 -23.30 2.46 5.47
C ALA A 4 -21.85 1.94 5.38
N MET A 5 -20.86 2.86 5.36
CA MET A 5 -19.44 2.52 5.32
C MET A 5 -18.82 2.81 6.67
N ILE A 6 -18.48 1.80 7.45
CA ILE A 6 -17.94 1.93 8.79
C ILE A 6 -16.41 1.99 8.74
N GLY A 7 -15.86 3.15 9.07
CA GLY A 7 -14.47 3.51 8.94
C GLY A 7 -14.21 4.41 7.73
N THR A 8 -13.54 5.55 7.97
CA THR A 8 -13.14 6.53 6.95
C THR A 8 -11.60 6.56 6.78
N GLY A 9 -10.97 5.40 6.95
CA GLY A 9 -9.60 5.19 6.53
C GLY A 9 -9.50 5.09 5.01
N TYR A 10 -8.32 4.75 4.51
CA TYR A 10 -8.05 4.70 3.07
C TYR A 10 -9.10 3.85 2.31
N VAL A 11 -9.30 2.61 2.73
CA VAL A 11 -10.23 1.67 2.08
C VAL A 11 -11.67 2.17 2.15
N GLY A 12 -12.12 2.62 3.33
CA GLY A 12 -13.50 3.02 3.54
C GLY A 12 -13.86 4.29 2.79
N LEU A 13 -13.00 5.32 2.85
CA LEU A 13 -13.28 6.60 2.19
C LEU A 13 -13.26 6.48 0.66
N VAL A 14 -12.25 5.78 0.09
CA VAL A 14 -12.21 5.55 -1.36
C VAL A 14 -13.38 4.70 -1.83
N SER A 15 -13.69 3.60 -1.11
CA SER A 15 -14.81 2.74 -1.48
C SER A 15 -16.14 3.47 -1.37
N GLY A 16 -16.35 4.23 -0.29
CA GLY A 16 -17.58 5.02 -0.08
C GLY A 16 -17.79 6.06 -1.18
N ALA A 17 -16.74 6.82 -1.51
CA ALA A 17 -16.80 7.80 -2.58
C ALA A 17 -17.08 7.17 -3.96
N CYS A 18 -16.44 6.02 -4.26
CA CYS A 18 -16.68 5.31 -5.52
C CYS A 18 -18.09 4.70 -5.59
N PHE A 19 -18.62 4.13 -4.50
CA PHE A 19 -20.00 3.66 -4.47
C PHE A 19 -21.00 4.80 -4.65
N ALA A 20 -20.76 5.97 -4.05
CA ALA A 20 -21.58 7.15 -4.25
C ALA A 20 -21.55 7.62 -5.72
N ASP A 21 -20.38 7.54 -6.35
CA ASP A 21 -20.22 7.87 -7.77
C ASP A 21 -20.96 6.90 -8.71
N PHE A 22 -21.15 5.65 -8.27
CA PHE A 22 -21.99 4.67 -8.98
C PHE A 22 -23.49 4.93 -8.81
N GLY A 23 -23.88 5.96 -8.04
CA GLY A 23 -25.27 6.35 -7.84
C GLY A 23 -25.92 5.76 -6.58
N HIS A 24 -25.17 5.14 -5.68
CA HIS A 24 -25.67 4.72 -4.39
C HIS A 24 -25.74 5.87 -3.39
N GLN A 25 -26.62 5.77 -2.40
CA GLN A 25 -26.65 6.63 -1.24
C GLN A 25 -25.70 6.07 -0.19
N VAL A 26 -24.62 6.77 0.11
CA VAL A 26 -23.55 6.29 0.99
C VAL A 26 -23.39 7.20 2.17
N THR A 27 -23.41 6.67 3.37
CA THR A 27 -23.03 7.37 4.59
C THR A 27 -21.77 6.72 5.15
N CYS A 28 -20.69 7.49 5.21
CA CYS A 28 -19.43 7.08 5.83
C CYS A 28 -19.45 7.45 7.32
N VAL A 29 -19.19 6.46 8.15
CA VAL A 29 -19.25 6.56 9.62
C VAL A 29 -17.86 6.36 10.21
N ASP A 30 -17.40 7.26 11.07
CA ASP A 30 -16.15 7.07 11.84
C ASP A 30 -16.31 7.63 13.26
N LYS A 31 -15.70 6.98 14.23
CA LYS A 31 -15.73 7.43 15.64
C LYS A 31 -14.87 8.68 15.88
N ASP A 32 -13.94 8.98 15.01
CA ASP A 32 -13.09 10.16 15.10
C ASP A 32 -13.85 11.40 14.63
N ALA A 33 -14.36 12.15 15.64
CA ALA A 33 -15.12 13.37 15.39
C ALA A 33 -14.30 14.47 14.68
N VAL A 34 -12.98 14.51 14.90
CA VAL A 34 -12.10 15.48 14.25
C VAL A 34 -11.99 15.17 12.77
N LYS A 35 -11.81 13.90 12.43
CA LYS A 35 -11.77 13.41 11.06
C LYS A 35 -13.10 13.65 10.33
N ILE A 36 -14.23 13.33 10.95
CA ILE A 36 -15.55 13.56 10.38
C ILE A 36 -15.80 15.04 10.16
N ALA A 37 -15.46 15.90 11.13
CA ALA A 37 -15.60 17.34 10.98
C ALA A 37 -14.74 17.89 9.82
N ALA A 38 -13.54 17.37 9.62
CA ALA A 38 -12.68 17.71 8.48
C ALA A 38 -13.33 17.28 7.15
N LEU A 39 -13.81 16.05 7.04
CA LEU A 39 -14.50 15.53 5.85
C LEU A 39 -15.77 16.34 5.51
N CYS A 40 -16.56 16.73 6.51
CA CYS A 40 -17.73 17.62 6.31
C CYS A 40 -17.34 19.01 5.77
N ARG A 41 -16.11 19.47 6.02
CA ARG A 41 -15.57 20.71 5.42
C ARG A 41 -14.91 20.49 4.05
N GLY A 42 -14.87 19.25 3.55
CA GLY A 42 -14.20 18.90 2.30
C GLY A 42 -12.68 18.70 2.43
N GLU A 43 -12.15 18.59 3.65
CA GLU A 43 -10.75 18.30 3.93
C GLU A 43 -10.52 16.80 3.92
N ILE A 44 -9.77 16.29 2.95
CA ILE A 44 -9.53 14.84 2.80
C ILE A 44 -8.32 14.42 3.63
N PRO A 45 -8.46 13.49 4.59
CA PRO A 45 -7.39 13.13 5.53
C PRO A 45 -6.37 12.11 4.99
N ILE A 46 -6.47 11.75 3.72
CA ILE A 46 -5.59 10.78 3.04
C ILE A 46 -5.13 11.34 1.70
N PHE A 47 -3.94 10.94 1.27
CA PHE A 47 -3.43 11.30 -0.04
C PHE A 47 -3.85 10.24 -1.08
N GLU A 48 -4.77 10.60 -1.97
CA GLU A 48 -5.15 9.80 -3.14
C GLU A 48 -5.53 10.75 -4.27
N PRO A 49 -4.83 10.72 -5.41
CA PRO A 49 -5.08 11.63 -6.53
C PRO A 49 -6.54 11.60 -7.01
N GLY A 50 -7.19 12.77 -7.00
CA GLY A 50 -8.57 12.96 -7.48
C GLY A 50 -9.67 12.58 -6.50
N LEU A 51 -9.34 12.13 -5.29
CA LEU A 51 -10.34 11.78 -4.28
C LEU A 51 -11.09 13.00 -3.76
N ASP A 52 -10.43 14.14 -3.62
CA ASP A 52 -11.01 15.41 -3.24
C ASP A 52 -12.16 15.84 -4.18
N ALA A 53 -11.90 15.83 -5.48
CA ALA A 53 -12.90 16.15 -6.50
C ALA A 53 -14.05 15.14 -6.51
N LEU A 54 -13.75 13.83 -6.33
CA LEU A 54 -14.74 12.77 -6.29
C LEU A 54 -15.68 12.91 -5.09
N VAL A 55 -15.13 13.17 -3.89
CA VAL A 55 -15.89 13.42 -2.66
C VAL A 55 -16.75 14.67 -2.82
N ALA A 56 -16.17 15.82 -3.24
CA ALA A 56 -16.90 17.07 -3.40
C ALA A 56 -18.08 16.93 -4.37
N THR A 57 -17.89 16.22 -5.49
CA THR A 57 -18.95 15.97 -6.47
C THR A 57 -20.10 15.16 -5.88
N ASN A 58 -19.82 14.13 -5.10
CA ASN A 58 -20.84 13.25 -4.55
C ASN A 58 -21.53 13.83 -3.32
N VAL A 59 -20.85 14.63 -2.49
CA VAL A 59 -21.45 15.41 -1.41
C VAL A 59 -22.42 16.45 -1.99
N LYS A 60 -22.00 17.20 -3.01
CA LYS A 60 -22.87 18.17 -3.69
C LYS A 60 -24.12 17.52 -4.30
N ALA A 61 -23.99 16.30 -4.79
CA ALA A 61 -25.11 15.53 -5.34
C ALA A 61 -25.97 14.81 -4.28
N SER A 62 -25.70 15.05 -2.99
CA SER A 62 -26.36 14.40 -1.85
C SER A 62 -26.33 12.87 -1.91
N ARG A 63 -25.27 12.29 -2.48
CA ARG A 63 -25.05 10.83 -2.53
C ARG A 63 -24.01 10.36 -1.53
N LEU A 64 -23.21 11.25 -0.96
CA LEU A 64 -22.18 10.92 0.03
C LEU A 64 -22.34 11.83 1.24
N ASP A 65 -22.36 11.25 2.42
CA ASP A 65 -22.46 11.95 3.69
C ASP A 65 -21.48 11.38 4.73
N PHE A 66 -21.17 12.14 5.79
CA PHE A 66 -20.23 11.78 6.83
C PHE A 66 -20.83 12.03 8.21
N THR A 67 -20.72 11.05 9.12
CA THR A 67 -21.28 11.17 10.48
C THR A 67 -20.48 10.35 11.49
N THR A 68 -20.60 10.74 12.75
CA THR A 68 -20.15 9.90 13.88
C THR A 68 -21.26 8.98 14.42
N ASP A 69 -22.52 9.21 14.02
CA ASP A 69 -23.64 8.33 14.36
C ASP A 69 -23.64 7.10 13.46
N LEU A 70 -23.52 5.92 14.10
CA LEU A 70 -23.62 4.64 13.41
C LEU A 70 -25.07 4.17 13.31
N THR A 71 -25.91 4.50 14.29
CA THR A 71 -27.22 3.89 14.48
C THR A 71 -28.18 4.24 13.37
N GLY A 72 -28.29 5.52 13.01
CA GLY A 72 -29.18 5.98 11.96
C GLY A 72 -28.85 5.37 10.59
N PRO A 73 -27.62 5.55 10.08
CA PRO A 73 -27.20 4.97 8.79
C PRO A 73 -27.36 3.45 8.70
N VAL A 74 -27.03 2.70 9.75
CA VAL A 74 -27.16 1.24 9.76
C VAL A 74 -28.62 0.79 9.75
N ALA A 75 -29.49 1.49 10.51
CA ALA A 75 -30.92 1.16 10.57
C ALA A 75 -31.62 1.28 9.20
N GLU A 76 -31.09 2.11 8.31
CA GLU A 76 -31.64 2.36 6.98
C GLU A 76 -30.91 1.65 5.84
N ALA A 77 -29.74 1.02 6.12
CA ALA A 77 -28.86 0.48 5.10
C ALA A 77 -29.37 -0.85 4.53
N ASP A 78 -29.27 -1.00 3.21
CA ASP A 78 -29.36 -2.29 2.53
C ASP A 78 -28.07 -3.12 2.74
N ALA A 79 -26.93 -2.41 2.88
CA ALA A 79 -25.61 -2.99 3.06
C ALA A 79 -24.73 -2.14 3.98
N VAL A 80 -24.03 -2.81 4.90
CA VAL A 80 -23.08 -2.19 5.84
C VAL A 80 -21.71 -2.77 5.61
N PHE A 81 -20.76 -1.93 5.19
CA PHE A 81 -19.37 -2.34 4.98
C PHE A 81 -18.52 -2.00 6.21
N ILE A 82 -17.83 -2.99 6.74
CA ILE A 82 -16.83 -2.82 7.80
C ILE A 82 -15.48 -2.60 7.13
N ALA A 83 -14.99 -1.35 7.14
CA ALA A 83 -13.73 -0.91 6.54
C ALA A 83 -12.80 -0.25 7.58
N VAL A 84 -12.83 -0.78 8.81
CA VAL A 84 -12.00 -0.30 9.93
C VAL A 84 -10.58 -0.84 9.84
N GLY A 85 -9.64 -0.17 10.54
CA GLY A 85 -8.24 -0.60 10.58
C GLY A 85 -8.05 -1.99 11.21
N THR A 86 -7.09 -2.75 10.68
CA THR A 86 -6.64 -4.04 11.20
C THR A 86 -5.12 -4.01 11.37
N PRO A 87 -4.58 -3.18 12.31
CA PRO A 87 -3.14 -3.08 12.51
C PRO A 87 -2.56 -4.40 13.03
N SER A 88 -1.26 -4.61 12.82
CA SER A 88 -0.57 -5.75 13.45
C SER A 88 -0.46 -5.51 14.95
N ARG A 89 -0.76 -6.52 15.75
CA ARG A 89 -0.54 -6.48 17.20
C ARG A 89 0.96 -6.47 17.50
N ARG A 90 1.34 -5.65 18.47
CA ARG A 90 2.72 -5.64 18.95
C ARG A 90 3.01 -6.96 19.67
N GLY A 91 4.09 -7.62 19.29
CA GLY A 91 4.63 -8.82 19.96
C GLY A 91 4.35 -10.14 19.27
N ASP A 92 3.15 -10.39 18.71
CA ASP A 92 2.78 -11.69 18.13
C ASP A 92 2.54 -11.67 16.60
N GLY A 93 2.46 -10.47 16.01
CA GLY A 93 2.28 -10.32 14.55
C GLY A 93 0.87 -10.62 14.04
N HIS A 94 -0.08 -10.99 14.90
CA HIS A 94 -1.48 -11.16 14.50
C HIS A 94 -2.13 -9.82 14.12
N ALA A 95 -3.18 -9.87 13.30
CA ALA A 95 -4.03 -8.70 13.08
C ALA A 95 -4.85 -8.37 14.35
N ASP A 96 -4.91 -7.09 14.73
CA ASP A 96 -5.83 -6.63 15.75
C ASP A 96 -7.25 -6.49 15.18
N LEU A 97 -8.14 -7.39 15.58
CA LEU A 97 -9.53 -7.44 15.14
C LEU A 97 -10.50 -6.75 16.10
N SER A 98 -10.00 -6.13 17.17
CA SER A 98 -10.84 -5.48 18.19
C SER A 98 -11.79 -4.45 17.58
N TYR A 99 -11.32 -3.66 16.62
CA TYR A 99 -12.14 -2.68 15.90
C TYR A 99 -13.22 -3.32 15.03
N VAL A 100 -12.91 -4.45 14.37
CA VAL A 100 -13.88 -5.20 13.54
C VAL A 100 -14.98 -5.77 14.41
N TYR A 101 -14.62 -6.39 15.53
CA TYR A 101 -15.58 -7.01 16.45
C TYR A 101 -16.42 -5.99 17.21
N ALA A 102 -15.84 -4.84 17.57
CA ALA A 102 -16.58 -3.73 18.16
C ALA A 102 -17.62 -3.19 17.16
N ALA A 103 -17.22 -2.96 15.90
CA ALA A 103 -18.12 -2.52 14.85
C ALA A 103 -19.26 -3.54 14.62
N ALA A 104 -18.96 -4.84 14.58
CA ALA A 104 -19.97 -5.88 14.41
C ALA A 104 -21.05 -5.86 15.50
N ARG A 105 -20.66 -5.70 16.78
CA ARG A 105 -21.62 -5.62 17.89
C ARG A 105 -22.48 -4.34 17.82
N GLU A 106 -21.90 -3.20 17.47
CA GLU A 106 -22.65 -1.94 17.34
C GLU A 106 -23.62 -1.99 16.16
N ILE A 107 -23.19 -2.56 15.03
CA ILE A 107 -24.05 -2.79 13.85
C ILE A 107 -25.23 -3.68 14.22
N ALA A 108 -25.00 -4.77 14.94
CA ALA A 108 -26.04 -5.73 15.33
C ALA A 108 -27.22 -5.08 16.07
N VAL A 109 -26.94 -4.16 16.99
CA VAL A 109 -27.96 -3.44 17.77
C VAL A 109 -28.74 -2.43 16.91
N ALA A 110 -28.10 -1.90 15.87
CA ALA A 110 -28.67 -0.89 15.00
C ALA A 110 -29.50 -1.45 13.84
N ILE A 111 -29.34 -2.72 13.45
CA ILE A 111 -30.11 -3.38 12.37
C ILE A 111 -31.61 -3.36 12.67
N ARG A 112 -32.44 -2.95 11.68
CA ARG A 112 -33.90 -2.88 11.77
C ARG A 112 -34.64 -3.72 10.73
N GLY A 113 -34.03 -4.06 9.63
CA GLY A 113 -34.56 -4.84 8.54
C GLY A 113 -33.52 -5.76 7.94
N PHE A 114 -33.79 -6.36 6.79
CA PHE A 114 -32.81 -7.18 6.12
C PHE A 114 -31.58 -6.35 5.74
N THR A 115 -30.41 -6.75 6.23
CA THR A 115 -29.16 -6.02 6.02
C THR A 115 -28.04 -7.01 5.69
N VAL A 116 -27.25 -6.71 4.66
CA VAL A 116 -26.00 -7.44 4.39
C VAL A 116 -24.86 -6.73 5.12
N VAL A 117 -24.17 -7.42 6.02
CA VAL A 117 -22.99 -6.91 6.72
C VAL A 117 -21.74 -7.47 6.05
N ILE A 118 -20.89 -6.61 5.55
CA ILE A 118 -19.77 -6.98 4.68
C ILE A 118 -18.44 -6.60 5.33
N THR A 119 -17.57 -7.57 5.58
CA THR A 119 -16.18 -7.31 5.97
C THR A 119 -15.37 -6.94 4.73
N LYS A 120 -14.98 -5.67 4.63
CA LYS A 120 -14.13 -5.16 3.56
C LYS A 120 -12.67 -5.04 3.99
N SER A 121 -12.42 -4.81 5.26
CA SER A 121 -11.07 -4.85 5.85
C SER A 121 -10.37 -6.18 5.53
N THR A 122 -9.04 -6.14 5.35
CA THR A 122 -8.24 -7.36 5.25
C THR A 122 -8.16 -8.03 6.63
N VAL A 123 -8.74 -9.21 6.75
CA VAL A 123 -8.90 -9.95 8.01
C VAL A 123 -8.46 -11.41 7.87
N PRO A 124 -7.95 -12.05 8.94
CA PRO A 124 -7.66 -13.47 8.97
C PRO A 124 -8.85 -14.35 8.59
N VAL A 125 -8.52 -15.54 8.07
CA VAL A 125 -9.52 -16.54 7.66
C VAL A 125 -10.37 -16.95 8.86
N GLY A 126 -11.70 -16.93 8.67
CA GLY A 126 -12.69 -17.22 9.71
C GLY A 126 -13.22 -15.99 10.45
N THR A 127 -12.69 -14.80 10.17
CA THR A 127 -13.18 -13.54 10.79
C THR A 127 -14.65 -13.28 10.42
N GLY A 128 -15.07 -13.57 9.19
CA GLY A 128 -16.46 -13.41 8.78
C GLY A 128 -17.42 -14.31 9.55
N ASP A 129 -16.99 -15.52 9.93
CA ASP A 129 -17.77 -16.43 10.77
C ASP A 129 -17.91 -15.89 12.20
N GLU A 130 -16.83 -15.30 12.73
CA GLU A 130 -16.85 -14.68 14.06
C GLU A 130 -17.70 -13.39 14.07
N VAL A 131 -17.66 -12.59 13.01
CA VAL A 131 -18.53 -11.42 12.84
C VAL A 131 -20.00 -11.85 12.86
N GLU A 132 -20.35 -12.92 12.13
CA GLU A 132 -21.71 -13.48 12.13
C GLU A 132 -22.13 -13.93 13.53
N ARG A 133 -21.28 -14.67 14.23
CA ARG A 133 -21.53 -15.10 15.61
C ARG A 133 -21.81 -13.92 16.54
N LEU A 134 -20.98 -12.86 16.46
CA LEU A 134 -21.12 -11.66 17.30
C LEU A 134 -22.39 -10.87 17.00
N ILE A 135 -22.81 -10.80 15.71
CA ILE A 135 -24.07 -10.15 15.34
C ILE A 135 -25.25 -10.85 15.97
N PHE A 136 -25.35 -12.17 15.83
CA PHE A 136 -26.49 -12.95 16.37
C PHE A 136 -26.44 -13.12 17.87
N GLU A 137 -25.25 -13.06 18.50
CA GLU A 137 -25.11 -12.98 19.95
C GLU A 137 -25.66 -11.66 20.52
N ALA A 138 -25.34 -10.53 19.85
CA ALA A 138 -25.80 -9.21 20.29
C ALA A 138 -27.27 -8.92 19.92
N ASN A 139 -27.77 -9.48 18.80
CA ASN A 139 -29.15 -9.35 18.36
C ASN A 139 -29.63 -10.66 17.71
N PRO A 140 -30.16 -11.61 18.50
CA PRO A 140 -30.64 -12.91 17.99
C PRO A 140 -31.76 -12.81 16.95
N SER A 141 -32.46 -11.68 16.89
CA SER A 141 -33.55 -11.43 15.94
C SER A 141 -33.14 -10.64 14.70
N ALA A 142 -31.87 -10.34 14.53
CA ALA A 142 -31.42 -9.60 13.38
C ALA A 142 -31.70 -10.36 12.07
N ASP A 143 -32.34 -9.70 11.11
CA ASP A 143 -32.41 -10.21 9.74
C ASP A 143 -31.17 -9.77 8.96
N ALA A 144 -30.11 -10.52 9.13
CA ALA A 144 -28.79 -10.16 8.59
C ALA A 144 -28.11 -11.33 7.88
N VAL A 145 -27.29 -11.00 6.90
CA VAL A 145 -26.37 -11.92 6.23
C VAL A 145 -24.97 -11.34 6.31
N VAL A 146 -23.98 -12.16 6.65
CA VAL A 146 -22.57 -11.74 6.66
C VAL A 146 -21.85 -12.21 5.41
N ALA A 147 -21.10 -11.29 4.79
CA ALA A 147 -20.27 -11.57 3.63
C ALA A 147 -18.84 -11.03 3.84
N SER A 148 -17.86 -11.63 3.15
CA SER A 148 -16.49 -11.13 3.05
C SER A 148 -16.25 -10.58 1.64
N ASN A 149 -15.82 -9.33 1.53
CA ASN A 149 -15.54 -8.69 0.26
C ASN A 149 -14.19 -7.93 0.35
N PRO A 150 -13.08 -8.65 0.32
CA PRO A 150 -11.76 -8.03 0.41
C PRO A 150 -11.52 -7.06 -0.76
N GLU A 151 -10.77 -6.00 -0.50
CA GLU A 151 -10.35 -5.03 -1.49
C GLU A 151 -9.00 -5.43 -2.12
N PHE A 152 -8.72 -4.92 -3.32
CA PHE A 152 -7.45 -5.09 -4.03
C PHE A 152 -6.92 -3.74 -4.55
N LEU A 153 -7.17 -2.69 -3.79
CA LEU A 153 -6.81 -1.33 -4.12
C LEU A 153 -5.31 -1.10 -3.91
N ARG A 154 -4.74 -0.23 -4.76
CA ARG A 154 -3.37 0.27 -4.58
C ARG A 154 -3.44 1.74 -4.22
N GLU A 155 -2.83 2.14 -3.12
CA GLU A 155 -2.67 3.54 -2.75
C GLU A 155 -2.09 4.34 -3.93
N GLY A 156 -2.58 5.56 -4.17
CA GLY A 156 -2.21 6.39 -5.32
C GLY A 156 -2.86 6.00 -6.67
N ALA A 157 -3.60 4.89 -6.71
CA ALA A 157 -4.36 4.45 -7.89
C ALA A 157 -5.69 3.76 -7.50
N ALA A 158 -6.16 3.97 -6.27
CA ALA A 158 -7.27 3.21 -5.70
C ALA A 158 -8.60 3.52 -6.36
N ILE A 159 -8.85 4.77 -6.76
CA ILE A 159 -10.06 5.14 -7.51
C ILE A 159 -10.12 4.37 -8.83
N ARG A 160 -8.99 4.30 -9.55
CA ARG A 160 -8.90 3.55 -10.81
C ARG A 160 -9.10 2.06 -10.59
N ASP A 161 -8.42 1.49 -9.57
CA ASP A 161 -8.53 0.07 -9.24
C ASP A 161 -9.94 -0.31 -8.79
N PHE A 162 -10.67 0.60 -8.14
CA PHE A 162 -12.05 0.40 -7.75
C PHE A 162 -13.01 0.45 -8.95
N LYS A 163 -12.81 1.41 -9.86
CA LYS A 163 -13.66 1.59 -11.05
C LYS A 163 -13.36 0.58 -12.16
N PHE A 164 -12.15 0.06 -12.23
CA PHE A 164 -11.69 -0.91 -13.24
C PHE A 164 -10.95 -2.08 -12.57
N PRO A 165 -11.62 -2.86 -11.70
CA PRO A 165 -10.96 -3.94 -10.99
C PRO A 165 -10.67 -5.13 -11.90
N ASP A 166 -9.53 -5.79 -11.71
CA ASP A 166 -9.22 -7.07 -12.38
C ASP A 166 -10.21 -8.18 -11.95
N ARG A 167 -10.79 -8.09 -10.76
CA ARG A 167 -11.83 -8.98 -10.21
C ARG A 167 -12.47 -8.38 -8.95
N ILE A 168 -13.70 -8.83 -8.67
CA ILE A 168 -14.41 -8.58 -7.43
C ILE A 168 -14.67 -9.93 -6.76
N VAL A 169 -14.20 -10.11 -5.52
CA VAL A 169 -14.37 -11.35 -4.77
C VAL A 169 -15.39 -11.15 -3.66
N ILE A 170 -16.42 -11.99 -3.61
CA ILE A 170 -17.47 -11.96 -2.61
C ILE A 170 -17.63 -13.34 -1.99
N GLY A 171 -17.36 -13.42 -0.70
CA GLY A 171 -17.55 -14.60 0.11
C GLY A 171 -18.93 -14.60 0.78
N THR A 172 -19.89 -15.29 0.21
CA THR A 172 -21.19 -15.57 0.83
C THR A 172 -21.87 -16.76 0.16
N SER A 173 -22.60 -17.56 0.93
CA SER A 173 -23.44 -18.65 0.43
C SER A 173 -24.94 -18.28 0.39
N ASP A 174 -25.34 -17.16 1.00
CA ASP A 174 -26.73 -16.70 1.04
C ASP A 174 -27.11 -15.99 -0.26
N GLU A 175 -28.23 -16.43 -0.89
CA GLU A 175 -28.69 -15.87 -2.17
C GLU A 175 -29.19 -14.42 -2.05
N ARG A 176 -29.73 -14.00 -0.90
CA ARG A 176 -30.13 -12.61 -0.66
C ARG A 176 -28.89 -11.72 -0.61
N GLY A 177 -27.83 -12.18 0.07
CA GLY A 177 -26.53 -11.51 0.11
C GLY A 177 -25.89 -11.40 -1.26
N ARG A 178 -25.94 -12.48 -2.07
CA ARG A 178 -25.45 -12.46 -3.46
C ARG A 178 -26.19 -11.44 -4.32
N LYS A 179 -27.53 -11.37 -4.17
CA LYS A 179 -28.35 -10.42 -4.92
C LYS A 179 -28.01 -8.98 -4.58
N VAL A 180 -27.97 -8.63 -3.29
CA VAL A 180 -27.63 -7.26 -2.85
C VAL A 180 -26.25 -6.85 -3.33
N LEU A 181 -25.24 -7.71 -3.14
CA LEU A 181 -23.87 -7.39 -3.57
C LEU A 181 -23.73 -7.37 -5.09
N GLY A 182 -24.45 -8.23 -5.81
CA GLY A 182 -24.53 -8.17 -7.27
C GLY A 182 -25.12 -6.85 -7.76
N ASP A 183 -26.18 -6.35 -7.12
CA ASP A 183 -26.78 -5.05 -7.47
C ASP A 183 -25.87 -3.87 -7.12
N ILE A 184 -25.14 -3.92 -6.00
CA ILE A 184 -24.16 -2.88 -5.62
C ILE A 184 -23.03 -2.77 -6.65
N TYR A 185 -22.50 -3.90 -7.12
CA TYR A 185 -21.41 -3.95 -8.10
C TYR A 185 -21.87 -3.95 -9.56
N ARG A 186 -23.18 -3.93 -9.83
CA ARG A 186 -23.73 -3.94 -11.19
C ARG A 186 -23.15 -2.86 -12.12
N PRO A 187 -22.86 -1.62 -11.67
CA PRO A 187 -22.23 -0.62 -12.54
C PRO A 187 -20.89 -1.06 -13.14
N LEU A 188 -20.16 -1.96 -12.48
CA LEU A 188 -18.88 -2.51 -12.96
C LEU A 188 -19.05 -3.62 -14.01
N SER A 189 -20.26 -4.15 -14.21
CA SER A 189 -20.52 -5.15 -15.24
C SER A 189 -20.28 -4.62 -16.66
N LEU A 190 -20.43 -3.33 -16.88
CA LEU A 190 -20.12 -2.67 -18.16
C LEU A 190 -18.63 -2.79 -18.50
N ASN A 191 -17.77 -2.87 -17.51
CA ASN A 191 -16.31 -3.04 -17.67
C ASN A 191 -15.90 -4.51 -17.73
N GLN A 192 -16.87 -5.44 -17.77
CA GLN A 192 -16.67 -6.89 -17.79
C GLN A 192 -15.80 -7.38 -16.59
N ALA A 193 -15.79 -6.65 -15.47
CA ALA A 193 -15.08 -7.05 -14.27
C ALA A 193 -15.65 -8.38 -13.74
N PRO A 194 -14.84 -9.44 -13.61
CA PRO A 194 -15.34 -10.72 -13.11
C PRO A 194 -15.83 -10.59 -11.67
N LEU A 195 -17.12 -10.90 -11.43
CA LEU A 195 -17.71 -10.98 -10.10
C LEU A 195 -17.68 -12.45 -9.65
N MET A 196 -16.81 -12.76 -8.71
CA MET A 196 -16.59 -14.11 -8.21
C MET A 196 -17.27 -14.29 -6.87
N PHE A 197 -18.28 -15.17 -6.82
CA PHE A 197 -18.89 -15.62 -5.56
C PHE A 197 -18.23 -16.90 -5.06
N THR A 198 -17.90 -16.93 -3.77
CA THR A 198 -17.25 -18.06 -3.11
C THR A 198 -17.64 -18.13 -1.63
N ALA A 199 -17.09 -19.08 -0.86
CA ALA A 199 -17.25 -19.10 0.59
C ALA A 199 -16.47 -17.97 1.26
N ARG A 200 -16.94 -17.49 2.44
CA ARG A 200 -16.31 -16.40 3.20
C ARG A 200 -14.82 -16.66 3.45
N ARG A 201 -14.48 -17.81 4.02
CA ARG A 201 -13.07 -18.21 4.31
C ARG A 201 -12.20 -18.21 3.05
N THR A 202 -12.76 -18.63 1.92
CA THR A 202 -12.05 -18.61 0.63
C THR A 202 -11.79 -17.18 0.17
N ALA A 203 -12.77 -16.29 0.28
CA ALA A 203 -12.61 -14.88 -0.06
C ALA A 203 -11.53 -14.19 0.80
N GLU A 204 -11.52 -14.46 2.09
CA GLU A 204 -10.51 -13.97 3.03
C GLU A 204 -9.10 -14.48 2.66
N LEU A 205 -8.95 -15.77 2.39
CA LEU A 205 -7.67 -16.38 2.00
C LEU A 205 -7.15 -15.85 0.66
N ILE A 206 -8.04 -15.61 -0.32
CA ILE A 206 -7.67 -15.06 -1.64
C ILE A 206 -6.90 -13.74 -1.48
N LYS A 207 -7.31 -12.86 -0.57
CA LYS A 207 -6.62 -11.57 -0.33
C LYS A 207 -5.19 -11.78 0.15
N TYR A 208 -5.00 -12.60 1.16
CA TYR A 208 -3.66 -12.89 1.69
C TYR A 208 -2.77 -13.60 0.68
N ALA A 209 -3.29 -14.61 0.00
CA ALA A 209 -2.55 -15.36 -1.01
C ALA A 209 -2.12 -14.45 -2.18
N ALA A 210 -3.01 -13.57 -2.65
CA ALA A 210 -2.68 -12.61 -3.70
C ALA A 210 -1.56 -11.65 -3.29
N ASN A 211 -1.65 -11.05 -2.09
CA ASN A 211 -0.63 -10.12 -1.61
C ASN A 211 0.71 -10.83 -1.35
N ALA A 212 0.69 -12.03 -0.78
CA ALA A 212 1.91 -12.83 -0.58
C ALA A 212 2.56 -13.23 -1.90
N PHE A 213 1.78 -13.58 -2.93
CA PHE A 213 2.32 -13.91 -4.25
C PHE A 213 2.97 -12.69 -4.93
N LEU A 214 2.33 -11.50 -4.83
CA LEU A 214 2.92 -10.27 -5.37
C LEU A 214 4.21 -9.89 -4.64
N ALA A 215 4.25 -10.03 -3.31
CA ALA A 215 5.47 -9.84 -2.52
C ALA A 215 6.57 -10.84 -2.91
N THR A 216 6.20 -12.08 -3.20
CA THR A 216 7.13 -13.13 -3.70
C THR A 216 7.75 -12.71 -5.04
N LYS A 217 6.96 -12.20 -5.99
CA LYS A 217 7.50 -11.72 -7.29
C LYS A 217 8.53 -10.61 -7.11
N ILE A 218 8.25 -9.63 -6.22
CA ILE A 218 9.19 -8.54 -5.93
C ILE A 218 10.46 -9.09 -5.28
N THR A 219 10.34 -10.00 -4.32
CA THR A 219 11.49 -10.57 -3.62
C THR A 219 12.32 -11.42 -4.58
N PHE A 220 11.69 -12.25 -5.41
CA PHE A 220 12.35 -13.05 -6.42
C PHE A 220 13.18 -12.18 -7.38
N ILE A 221 12.58 -11.16 -7.98
CA ILE A 221 13.32 -10.31 -8.93
C ILE A 221 14.44 -9.52 -8.25
N ASN A 222 14.31 -9.21 -6.97
CA ASN A 222 15.34 -8.57 -6.17
C ASN A 222 16.54 -9.50 -5.92
N GLU A 223 16.32 -10.78 -5.65
CA GLU A 223 17.41 -11.77 -5.51
C GLU A 223 18.11 -12.01 -6.86
N ILE A 224 17.33 -12.09 -7.96
CA ILE A 224 17.91 -12.18 -9.32
C ILE A 224 18.72 -10.93 -9.66
N ALA A 225 18.32 -9.75 -9.17
CA ALA A 225 19.10 -8.51 -9.34
C ALA A 225 20.47 -8.61 -8.65
N ASP A 226 20.51 -9.14 -7.43
CA ASP A 226 21.78 -9.31 -6.71
C ASP A 226 22.70 -10.32 -7.40
N LEU A 227 22.14 -11.37 -8.01
CA LEU A 227 22.89 -12.30 -8.85
C LEU A 227 23.38 -11.63 -10.14
N SER A 228 22.52 -10.84 -10.81
CA SER A 228 22.85 -10.13 -12.05
C SER A 228 24.07 -9.22 -11.88
N GLU A 229 24.19 -8.52 -10.76
CA GLU A 229 25.36 -7.69 -10.42
C GLU A 229 26.67 -8.52 -10.39
N LYS A 230 26.61 -9.78 -9.99
CA LYS A 230 27.79 -10.65 -9.86
C LYS A 230 28.18 -11.33 -11.16
N VAL A 231 27.19 -11.68 -11.99
CA VAL A 231 27.41 -12.42 -13.23
C VAL A 231 27.49 -11.52 -14.48
N GLY A 232 27.27 -10.20 -14.32
CA GLY A 232 27.35 -9.24 -15.42
C GLY A 232 26.11 -9.19 -16.32
N ALA A 233 24.95 -9.62 -15.81
CA ALA A 233 23.66 -9.50 -16.50
C ALA A 233 22.97 -8.17 -16.19
N ASP A 234 21.99 -7.75 -16.99
CA ASP A 234 21.10 -6.61 -16.72
C ASP A 234 19.73 -7.11 -16.24
N ILE A 235 19.37 -6.74 -15.01
CA ILE A 235 18.12 -7.16 -14.40
C ILE A 235 16.88 -6.66 -15.16
N GLN A 236 16.93 -5.49 -15.81
CA GLN A 236 15.79 -4.99 -16.58
C GLN A 236 15.54 -5.83 -17.82
N GLU A 237 16.61 -6.30 -18.47
CA GLU A 237 16.48 -7.23 -19.60
C GLU A 237 16.00 -8.60 -19.16
N VAL A 238 16.49 -9.12 -18.03
CA VAL A 238 16.01 -10.38 -17.42
C VAL A 238 14.52 -10.23 -17.08
N ALA A 239 14.11 -9.18 -16.37
CA ALA A 239 12.72 -8.95 -16.01
C ALA A 239 11.81 -8.83 -17.24
N ARG A 240 12.26 -8.12 -18.28
CA ARG A 240 11.55 -8.02 -19.55
C ARG A 240 11.44 -9.39 -20.24
N GLY A 241 12.54 -10.14 -20.31
CA GLY A 241 12.58 -11.44 -20.96
C GLY A 241 11.64 -12.46 -20.33
N ILE A 242 11.71 -12.65 -19.01
CA ILE A 242 10.80 -13.55 -18.30
C ILE A 242 9.35 -13.06 -18.28
N GLY A 243 9.15 -11.73 -18.25
CA GLY A 243 7.82 -11.11 -18.21
C GLY A 243 7.03 -11.25 -19.52
N LEU A 244 7.70 -11.53 -20.66
CA LEU A 244 7.04 -11.82 -21.94
C LEU A 244 6.29 -13.16 -21.91
N ASP A 245 6.65 -14.08 -21.02
CA ASP A 245 5.86 -15.28 -20.80
C ASP A 245 4.58 -14.92 -20.06
N ASN A 246 3.41 -15.10 -20.70
CA ASN A 246 2.11 -14.77 -20.13
C ASN A 246 1.80 -15.50 -18.82
N ARG A 247 2.42 -16.64 -18.54
CA ARG A 247 2.29 -17.37 -17.27
C ARG A 247 2.95 -16.63 -16.12
N ILE A 248 3.95 -15.79 -16.40
CA ILE A 248 4.67 -14.95 -15.42
C ILE A 248 4.11 -13.54 -15.42
N GLY A 249 4.00 -12.90 -16.60
CA GLY A 249 3.55 -11.54 -16.80
C GLY A 249 4.55 -10.49 -16.30
N THR A 250 4.46 -9.29 -16.84
CA THR A 250 5.44 -8.19 -16.62
C THR A 250 5.29 -7.47 -15.28
N LYS A 251 4.10 -7.52 -14.66
CA LYS A 251 3.81 -6.77 -13.43
C LYS A 251 4.57 -7.35 -12.23
N PHE A 252 5.04 -6.49 -11.33
CA PHE A 252 5.77 -6.83 -10.08
C PHE A 252 7.15 -7.49 -10.30
N LEU A 253 7.81 -7.19 -11.43
CA LEU A 253 9.18 -7.61 -11.75
C LEU A 253 10.17 -6.43 -11.77
N HIS A 254 9.88 -5.34 -11.08
CA HIS A 254 10.80 -4.21 -10.96
C HIS A 254 11.68 -4.39 -9.72
N ALA A 255 12.98 -4.61 -9.94
CA ALA A 255 13.94 -4.69 -8.85
C ALA A 255 14.14 -3.33 -8.18
N GLY A 256 14.30 -3.33 -6.85
CA GLY A 256 14.41 -2.12 -6.06
C GLY A 256 14.90 -2.38 -4.63
N PRO A 257 14.74 -1.43 -3.71
CA PRO A 257 15.25 -1.53 -2.34
C PRO A 257 14.44 -2.46 -1.42
N GLY A 258 13.39 -3.07 -1.93
CA GLY A 258 12.41 -3.88 -1.19
C GLY A 258 11.01 -3.29 -1.24
N TYR A 259 10.04 -4.06 -0.77
CA TYR A 259 8.65 -3.59 -0.63
C TYR A 259 8.38 -3.04 0.77
N GLY A 260 7.44 -2.09 0.85
CA GLY A 260 6.93 -1.48 2.07
C GLY A 260 5.43 -1.24 1.96
N GLY A 261 4.93 -0.22 2.64
CA GLY A 261 3.53 0.17 2.69
C GLY A 261 2.72 -0.60 3.72
N SER A 262 1.45 -0.26 3.80
CA SER A 262 0.51 -0.78 4.80
C SER A 262 0.06 -2.22 4.56
N CYS A 263 0.17 -2.74 3.33
CA CYS A 263 -0.45 -4.00 2.94
C CYS A 263 0.54 -5.16 2.94
N PHE A 264 1.55 -5.18 2.05
CA PHE A 264 2.41 -6.34 1.87
C PHE A 264 3.14 -6.80 3.13
N PRO A 265 3.81 -5.91 3.92
CA PRO A 265 4.49 -6.36 5.12
C PRO A 265 3.54 -6.94 6.16
N LYS A 266 2.39 -6.29 6.36
CA LYS A 266 1.37 -6.73 7.32
C LYS A 266 0.75 -8.06 6.89
N ASP A 267 0.33 -8.17 5.63
CA ASP A 267 -0.43 -9.32 5.15
C ASP A 267 0.44 -10.58 4.99
N THR A 268 1.71 -10.42 4.59
CA THR A 268 2.65 -11.56 4.53
C THR A 268 2.95 -12.11 5.91
N ARG A 269 3.22 -11.24 6.90
CA ARG A 269 3.43 -11.67 8.30
C ARG A 269 2.18 -12.30 8.90
N ALA A 270 1.00 -11.71 8.66
CA ALA A 270 -0.27 -12.27 9.12
C ALA A 270 -0.57 -13.62 8.49
N LEU A 271 -0.26 -13.81 7.20
CA LEU A 271 -0.45 -15.11 6.54
C LEU A 271 0.48 -16.19 7.11
N VAL A 272 1.74 -15.86 7.39
CA VAL A 272 2.66 -16.78 8.08
C VAL A 272 2.06 -17.19 9.43
N LYS A 273 1.54 -16.23 10.18
CA LYS A 273 0.96 -16.48 11.49
C LYS A 273 -0.31 -17.34 11.44
N ILE A 274 -1.21 -17.07 10.48
CA ILE A 274 -2.38 -17.91 10.22
C ILE A 274 -1.96 -19.35 9.92
N ALA A 275 -0.89 -19.53 9.14
CA ALA A 275 -0.39 -20.86 8.80
C ALA A 275 0.19 -21.60 10.02
N GLU A 276 0.95 -20.89 10.87
CA GLU A 276 1.46 -21.44 12.13
C GLU A 276 0.32 -21.90 13.06
N ASP A 277 -0.73 -21.09 13.22
CA ASP A 277 -1.90 -21.39 14.05
C ASP A 277 -2.68 -22.63 13.56
N HIS A 278 -2.43 -23.08 12.31
CA HIS A 278 -3.07 -24.22 11.69
C HIS A 278 -2.09 -25.36 11.34
N ASP A 279 -0.89 -25.37 11.92
CA ASP A 279 0.16 -26.35 11.67
C ASP A 279 0.52 -26.51 10.17
N ALA A 280 0.37 -25.44 9.38
CA ALA A 280 0.60 -25.41 7.93
C ALA A 280 1.70 -24.41 7.56
N GLN A 281 2.97 -24.83 7.62
CA GLN A 281 4.11 -23.96 7.35
C GLN A 281 4.13 -23.41 5.91
N LEU A 282 4.28 -22.10 5.76
CA LEU A 282 4.41 -21.40 4.48
C LEU A 282 5.85 -20.90 4.25
N ARG A 283 6.79 -21.84 4.07
CA ARG A 283 8.23 -21.57 3.98
C ARG A 283 8.60 -20.53 2.92
N ILE A 284 7.90 -20.50 1.78
CA ILE A 284 8.14 -19.49 0.74
C ILE A 284 7.84 -18.10 1.28
N VAL A 285 6.70 -17.91 1.96
CA VAL A 285 6.29 -16.59 2.48
C VAL A 285 7.19 -16.15 3.64
N GLU A 286 7.60 -17.06 4.52
CA GLU A 286 8.58 -16.81 5.59
C GLU A 286 9.92 -16.32 5.00
N SER A 287 10.40 -16.98 3.96
CA SER A 287 11.62 -16.58 3.24
C SER A 287 11.46 -15.19 2.62
N VAL A 288 10.32 -14.91 1.97
CA VAL A 288 10.02 -13.61 1.36
C VAL A 288 10.09 -12.48 2.39
N VAL A 289 9.49 -12.65 3.57
CA VAL A 289 9.55 -11.65 4.64
C VAL A 289 10.99 -11.41 5.08
N THR A 290 11.73 -12.48 5.36
CA THR A 290 13.12 -12.40 5.84
C THR A 290 14.04 -11.74 4.81
N VAL A 291 13.95 -12.15 3.54
CA VAL A 291 14.78 -11.62 2.45
C VAL A 291 14.49 -10.13 2.22
N ASN A 292 13.20 -9.74 2.23
CA ASN A 292 12.82 -8.34 2.07
C ASN A 292 13.37 -7.45 3.20
N ASP A 293 13.27 -7.87 4.45
CA ASP A 293 13.77 -7.09 5.59
C ASP A 293 15.31 -6.97 5.57
N ASN A 294 16.01 -8.03 5.20
CA ASN A 294 17.45 -8.01 5.03
C ASN A 294 17.89 -7.09 3.88
N ARG A 295 17.14 -7.12 2.76
CA ARG A 295 17.40 -6.27 1.61
C ARG A 295 17.27 -4.79 1.95
N LYS A 296 16.20 -4.37 2.60
CA LYS A 296 16.01 -2.97 3.01
C LYS A 296 17.21 -2.44 3.80
N ARG A 297 17.73 -3.23 4.74
CA ARG A 297 18.93 -2.90 5.55
C ARG A 297 20.23 -2.91 4.73
N ALA A 298 20.33 -3.78 3.72
CA ALA A 298 21.52 -3.87 2.89
C ALA A 298 21.75 -2.64 2.01
N MET A 299 20.72 -1.84 1.73
CA MET A 299 20.83 -0.68 0.85
C MET A 299 21.77 0.40 1.38
N ALA A 300 21.87 0.58 2.69
CA ALA A 300 22.85 1.51 3.28
C ALA A 300 24.31 1.10 2.96
N ARG A 301 24.60 -0.21 2.98
CA ARG A 301 25.92 -0.72 2.59
C ARG A 301 26.21 -0.52 1.10
N LYS A 302 25.19 -0.64 0.24
CA LYS A 302 25.32 -0.36 -1.21
C LYS A 302 25.73 1.12 -1.44
N VAL A 303 25.11 2.06 -0.71
CA VAL A 303 25.48 3.47 -0.76
C VAL A 303 26.91 3.69 -0.23
N ALA A 304 27.27 3.07 0.89
CA ALA A 304 28.63 3.17 1.43
C ALA A 304 29.68 2.67 0.43
N HIS A 305 29.40 1.52 -0.22
CA HIS A 305 30.32 0.95 -1.22
C HIS A 305 30.54 1.89 -2.42
N ALA A 306 29.51 2.63 -2.85
CA ALA A 306 29.63 3.62 -3.92
C ALA A 306 30.58 4.77 -3.56
N LEU A 307 30.79 5.05 -2.25
CA LEU A 307 31.61 6.12 -1.72
C LEU A 307 32.95 5.64 -1.11
N GLY A 308 33.35 4.38 -1.34
CA GLY A 308 34.60 3.81 -0.83
C GLY A 308 34.54 3.34 0.62
N ASP A 309 33.36 2.82 1.02
CA ASP A 309 33.05 2.15 2.29
C ASP A 309 33.08 3.02 3.56
N SER A 310 33.36 4.33 3.45
CA SER A 310 33.29 5.25 4.60
C SER A 310 32.31 6.39 4.36
N LEU A 311 31.31 6.48 5.25
CA LEU A 311 30.31 7.56 5.22
C LEU A 311 30.55 8.64 6.29
N ARG A 312 31.60 8.52 7.11
CA ARG A 312 31.91 9.49 8.16
C ARG A 312 32.11 10.89 7.58
N ASN A 313 31.31 11.85 8.07
CA ASN A 313 31.31 13.24 7.60
C ASN A 313 30.89 13.43 6.12
N ARG A 314 30.29 12.42 5.49
CA ARG A 314 29.68 12.55 4.17
C ARG A 314 28.27 13.09 4.29
N THR A 315 27.85 13.93 3.36
CA THR A 315 26.48 14.39 3.22
C THR A 315 25.80 13.59 2.11
N ILE A 316 24.73 12.90 2.45
CA ILE A 316 23.95 12.05 1.53
C ILE A 316 22.59 12.69 1.29
N ALA A 317 22.31 13.04 0.05
CA ALA A 317 20.98 13.48 -0.39
C ALA A 317 20.10 12.27 -0.72
N VAL A 318 18.92 12.20 -0.12
CA VAL A 318 17.96 11.09 -0.33
C VAL A 318 16.69 11.66 -0.96
N LEU A 319 16.35 11.18 -2.14
CA LEU A 319 15.12 11.53 -2.86
C LEU A 319 14.11 10.40 -2.83
N GLY A 320 12.94 10.71 -2.30
CA GLY A 320 11.84 9.76 -2.11
C GLY A 320 11.90 9.08 -0.75
N LEU A 321 10.86 9.29 0.05
CA LEU A 321 10.75 8.76 1.42
C LEU A 321 9.56 7.81 1.55
N ALA A 322 8.42 8.12 0.91
CA ALA A 322 7.29 7.22 0.83
C ALA A 322 7.67 5.87 0.20
N PHE A 323 6.97 4.79 0.54
CA PHE A 323 7.31 3.45 0.07
C PHE A 323 7.17 3.28 -1.46
N LYS A 324 6.41 4.14 -2.11
CA LYS A 324 6.24 4.25 -3.57
C LYS A 324 5.76 5.66 -3.97
N PRO A 325 5.75 6.05 -5.27
CA PRO A 325 5.18 7.32 -5.71
C PRO A 325 3.66 7.40 -5.51
N ASP A 326 3.12 8.62 -5.58
CA ASP A 326 1.70 8.96 -5.51
C ASP A 326 1.01 8.56 -4.18
N THR A 327 1.77 8.58 -3.07
CA THR A 327 1.28 8.40 -1.70
C THR A 327 2.18 9.14 -0.70
N ASP A 328 1.63 9.44 0.47
CA ASP A 328 2.37 9.95 1.63
C ASP A 328 2.71 8.85 2.66
N ASP A 329 2.39 7.58 2.36
CA ASP A 329 2.53 6.46 3.29
C ASP A 329 4.00 6.08 3.53
N MET A 330 4.44 6.27 4.78
CA MET A 330 5.78 5.94 5.27
C MET A 330 5.87 4.57 5.95
N ARG A 331 4.75 3.88 6.14
CA ARG A 331 4.73 2.60 6.88
C ARG A 331 5.61 1.56 6.19
N GLU A 332 6.56 1.01 6.94
CA GLU A 332 7.51 0.00 6.42
C GLU A 332 8.29 0.45 5.16
N ALA A 333 8.36 1.75 4.89
CA ALA A 333 9.06 2.28 3.72
C ALA A 333 10.55 1.89 3.73
N PRO A 334 11.12 1.47 2.58
CA PRO A 334 12.54 1.11 2.50
C PRO A 334 13.50 2.26 2.85
N SER A 335 13.03 3.51 2.74
CA SER A 335 13.78 4.71 3.14
C SER A 335 14.13 4.73 4.62
N ILE A 336 13.27 4.21 5.50
CA ILE A 336 13.48 4.23 6.96
C ILE A 336 14.73 3.44 7.34
N PRO A 337 14.84 2.12 7.10
CA PRO A 337 16.04 1.35 7.44
C PRO A 337 17.27 1.77 6.63
N LEU A 338 17.10 2.30 5.41
CA LEU A 338 18.20 2.87 4.64
C LEU A 338 18.78 4.08 5.35
N ILE A 339 17.98 5.10 5.66
CA ILE A 339 18.41 6.35 6.28
C ILE A 339 18.99 6.09 7.67
N THR A 340 18.33 5.26 8.48
CA THR A 340 18.88 4.85 9.78
C THR A 340 20.27 4.23 9.62
N GLY A 341 20.44 3.30 8.67
CA GLY A 341 21.73 2.68 8.42
C GLY A 341 22.79 3.64 7.89
N LEU A 342 22.43 4.66 7.10
CA LEU A 342 23.35 5.72 6.68
C LEU A 342 23.82 6.58 7.86
N CYS A 343 22.90 6.96 8.75
CA CYS A 343 23.22 7.70 9.98
C CYS A 343 24.13 6.87 10.91
N ASP A 344 23.83 5.58 11.10
CA ASP A 344 24.65 4.66 11.89
C ASP A 344 26.09 4.53 11.34
N LEU A 345 26.25 4.63 10.02
CA LEU A 345 27.57 4.66 9.36
C LEU A 345 28.25 6.04 9.39
N GLY A 346 27.64 7.02 10.06
CA GLY A 346 28.21 8.36 10.31
C GLY A 346 27.94 9.39 9.20
N ALA A 347 26.99 9.14 8.31
CA ALA A 347 26.56 10.11 7.30
C ALA A 347 25.68 11.21 7.92
N LYS A 348 25.72 12.41 7.30
CA LYS A 348 24.67 13.42 7.44
C LYS A 348 23.68 13.22 6.31
N VAL A 349 22.40 13.05 6.65
CA VAL A 349 21.36 12.81 5.66
C VAL A 349 20.51 14.05 5.45
N ARG A 350 20.32 14.42 4.19
CA ARG A 350 19.32 15.38 3.75
C ARG A 350 18.26 14.64 2.93
N ALA A 351 17.01 15.00 3.07
CA ALA A 351 15.94 14.28 2.40
C ALA A 351 14.89 15.21 1.80
N PHE A 352 14.31 14.74 0.69
CA PHE A 352 13.15 15.38 0.04
C PHE A 352 12.20 14.31 -0.51
N ASP A 353 10.89 14.54 -0.28
CA ASP A 353 9.81 13.78 -0.88
C ASP A 353 8.65 14.72 -1.25
N PRO A 354 7.99 14.53 -2.40
CA PRO A 354 6.91 15.41 -2.84
C PRO A 354 5.66 15.42 -1.95
N ALA A 355 5.39 14.32 -1.23
CA ALA A 355 4.13 14.15 -0.49
C ALA A 355 4.34 13.80 0.99
N SER A 356 5.37 13.02 1.33
CA SER A 356 5.48 12.38 2.65
C SER A 356 6.30 13.15 3.68
N MET A 357 6.71 14.40 3.42
CA MET A 357 7.60 15.17 4.32
C MET A 357 7.07 15.30 5.74
N LYS A 358 5.77 15.44 5.90
CA LYS A 358 5.12 15.59 7.22
C LYS A 358 5.19 14.28 8.01
N GLU A 359 4.90 13.15 7.36
CA GLU A 359 4.91 11.82 7.95
C GLU A 359 6.35 11.34 8.18
N ALA A 360 7.26 11.65 7.26
CA ALA A 360 8.67 11.35 7.39
C ALA A 360 9.33 12.01 8.61
N ARG A 361 8.96 13.25 8.96
CA ARG A 361 9.47 13.94 10.17
C ARG A 361 9.12 13.22 11.47
N ARG A 362 8.06 12.42 11.48
CA ARG A 362 7.67 11.61 12.65
C ARG A 362 8.50 10.35 12.78
N GLU A 363 8.84 9.73 11.64
CA GLU A 363 9.59 8.46 11.59
C GLU A 363 11.11 8.69 11.65
N LEU A 364 11.60 9.81 11.11
CA LEU A 364 13.02 10.15 10.96
C LEU A 364 13.29 11.59 11.46
N PRO A 365 13.15 11.85 12.77
CA PRO A 365 13.23 13.23 13.29
C PRO A 365 14.64 13.86 13.20
N ASP A 366 15.70 13.04 13.11
CA ASP A 366 17.10 13.47 13.27
C ASP A 366 17.84 13.66 11.93
N ILE A 367 17.12 14.00 10.84
CA ILE A 367 17.71 14.30 9.53
C ILE A 367 17.31 15.69 9.04
N ASP A 368 18.04 16.23 8.07
CA ASP A 368 17.75 17.51 7.45
C ASP A 368 16.72 17.35 6.32
N TYR A 369 15.66 18.14 6.34
CA TYR A 369 14.60 18.14 5.33
C TYR A 369 14.72 19.36 4.43
N CYS A 370 14.73 19.12 3.11
CA CYS A 370 14.89 20.15 2.09
C CYS A 370 13.58 20.44 1.35
N ASP A 371 13.47 21.61 0.73
CA ASP A 371 12.24 22.04 0.06
C ASP A 371 12.09 21.48 -1.37
N ASP A 372 13.20 21.07 -1.99
CA ASP A 372 13.24 20.49 -3.33
C ASP A 372 14.45 19.56 -3.54
N ALA A 373 14.47 18.84 -4.67
CA ALA A 373 15.54 17.90 -5.00
C ALA A 373 16.91 18.56 -5.19
N TYR A 374 16.96 19.80 -5.68
CA TYR A 374 18.22 20.49 -5.92
C TYR A 374 18.83 21.03 -4.62
N SER A 375 18.00 21.62 -3.75
CA SER A 375 18.47 22.06 -2.42
C SER A 375 18.92 20.86 -1.57
N CYS A 376 18.29 19.70 -1.75
CA CYS A 376 18.70 18.46 -1.13
C CYS A 376 20.08 17.99 -1.62
N ALA A 377 20.36 18.09 -2.93
CA ALA A 377 21.58 17.62 -3.56
C ALA A 377 22.76 18.62 -3.46
N ASP A 378 22.52 19.89 -3.11
CA ASP A 378 23.56 20.93 -3.07
C ASP A 378 24.66 20.60 -2.05
N GLY A 379 25.89 20.47 -2.53
CA GLY A 379 27.06 20.11 -1.72
C GLY A 379 27.05 18.64 -1.21
N ALA A 380 26.13 17.80 -1.66
CA ALA A 380 26.09 16.40 -1.26
C ALA A 380 27.23 15.56 -1.87
N ASP A 381 27.76 14.62 -1.08
CA ASP A 381 28.76 13.64 -1.54
C ASP A 381 28.13 12.53 -2.41
N ALA A 382 26.84 12.24 -2.23
CA ALA A 382 26.08 11.34 -3.10
C ALA A 382 24.58 11.71 -3.10
N LEU A 383 23.90 11.36 -4.20
CA LEU A 383 22.45 11.40 -4.35
C LEU A 383 21.91 9.96 -4.39
N VAL A 384 20.95 9.66 -3.55
CA VAL A 384 20.29 8.34 -3.47
C VAL A 384 18.84 8.48 -3.86
N ILE A 385 18.38 7.71 -4.84
CA ILE A 385 16.97 7.66 -5.26
C ILE A 385 16.33 6.41 -4.68
N VAL A 386 15.34 6.60 -3.79
CA VAL A 386 14.67 5.51 -3.08
C VAL A 386 13.25 5.28 -3.60
N THR A 387 12.57 6.35 -4.01
CA THR A 387 11.21 6.27 -4.58
C THR A 387 11.17 6.93 -5.94
N GLU A 388 10.57 6.25 -6.91
CA GLU A 388 10.60 6.60 -8.33
C GLU A 388 9.56 7.65 -8.75
N TRP A 389 9.46 8.77 -8.03
CA TRP A 389 8.59 9.87 -8.41
C TRP A 389 8.85 10.36 -9.83
N VAL A 390 7.78 10.68 -10.57
CA VAL A 390 7.90 11.13 -11.97
C VAL A 390 8.81 12.35 -12.09
N GLN A 391 8.70 13.30 -11.16
CA GLN A 391 9.54 14.51 -11.17
C GLN A 391 11.05 14.20 -11.01
N PHE A 392 11.43 13.10 -10.36
CA PHE A 392 12.84 12.74 -10.24
C PHE A 392 13.43 12.21 -11.56
N ARG A 393 12.60 11.72 -12.47
CA ARG A 393 13.05 11.31 -13.81
C ARG A 393 13.36 12.50 -14.71
N ALA A 394 12.81 13.67 -14.39
CA ALA A 394 12.94 14.90 -15.19
C ALA A 394 13.93 15.90 -14.59
N LEU A 395 14.81 15.50 -13.66
CA LEU A 395 15.82 16.39 -13.07
C LEU A 395 16.84 16.83 -14.12
N ASP A 396 17.27 18.09 -14.04
CA ASP A 396 18.42 18.63 -14.81
C ASP A 396 19.71 18.00 -14.28
N LEU A 397 20.13 16.90 -14.89
CA LEU A 397 21.33 16.16 -14.49
C LEU A 397 22.62 17.01 -14.59
N PRO A 398 22.84 17.82 -15.65
CA PRO A 398 23.96 18.78 -15.67
C PRO A 398 23.96 19.75 -14.50
N ARG A 399 22.80 20.26 -14.08
CA ARG A 399 22.67 21.11 -12.88
C ARG A 399 23.02 20.35 -11.62
N LEU A 400 22.50 19.13 -11.43
CA LEU A 400 22.83 18.27 -10.29
C LEU A 400 24.34 18.05 -10.17
N LYS A 401 25.00 17.71 -11.28
CA LYS A 401 26.46 17.53 -11.30
C LYS A 401 27.23 18.76 -10.85
N ARG A 402 26.77 19.96 -11.20
CA ARG A 402 27.44 21.22 -10.81
C ARG A 402 27.30 21.56 -9.33
N ILE A 403 26.15 21.24 -8.73
CA ILE A 403 25.86 21.61 -7.33
C ILE A 403 26.32 20.54 -6.32
N MET A 404 26.39 19.28 -6.72
CA MET A 404 26.92 18.21 -5.87
C MET A 404 28.41 18.36 -5.65
N LYS A 405 28.88 17.97 -4.46
CA LYS A 405 30.33 17.93 -4.14
C LYS A 405 31.05 16.80 -4.88
N GLN A 406 30.35 15.67 -5.07
CA GLN A 406 30.83 14.55 -5.89
C GLN A 406 29.65 14.07 -6.77
N PRO A 407 29.92 13.77 -8.07
CA PRO A 407 28.87 13.33 -8.99
C PRO A 407 28.56 11.83 -8.83
N VAL A 408 28.22 11.41 -7.60
CA VAL A 408 27.87 10.02 -7.29
C VAL A 408 26.36 9.89 -7.15
N VAL A 409 25.76 9.01 -7.94
CA VAL A 409 24.31 8.71 -7.88
C VAL A 409 24.10 7.23 -7.63
N VAL A 410 23.35 6.91 -6.58
CA VAL A 410 22.91 5.55 -6.25
C VAL A 410 21.40 5.46 -6.50
N ASP A 411 21.03 4.86 -7.61
CA ASP A 411 19.66 4.74 -8.07
C ASP A 411 19.08 3.38 -7.69
N LEU A 412 18.35 3.35 -6.58
CA LEU A 412 17.72 2.10 -6.08
C LEU A 412 16.42 1.74 -6.83
N ARG A 413 16.02 2.52 -7.84
CA ARG A 413 14.79 2.31 -8.62
C ARG A 413 15.03 2.18 -10.12
N ASN A 414 16.29 2.31 -10.56
CA ASN A 414 16.65 2.20 -11.97
C ASN A 414 15.88 3.19 -12.86
N ILE A 415 15.71 4.44 -12.39
CA ILE A 415 14.93 5.45 -13.13
C ILE A 415 15.72 6.10 -14.27
N TYR A 416 17.05 6.01 -14.23
CA TYR A 416 17.94 6.54 -15.28
C TYR A 416 18.60 5.41 -16.08
N ARG A 417 19.02 5.75 -17.30
CA ARG A 417 19.86 4.87 -18.12
C ARG A 417 21.30 5.02 -17.69
N ALA A 418 22.00 3.88 -17.55
CA ALA A 418 23.37 3.88 -17.09
C ALA A 418 24.31 4.63 -18.07
N GLU A 419 24.08 4.45 -19.38
CA GLU A 419 24.83 5.09 -20.44
C GLU A 419 24.72 6.62 -20.35
N ASP A 420 23.49 7.16 -20.23
CA ASP A 420 23.25 8.60 -20.14
C ASP A 420 23.94 9.21 -18.91
N MET A 421 23.94 8.51 -17.78
CA MET A 421 24.60 8.94 -16.54
C MET A 421 26.12 8.96 -16.68
N GLN A 422 26.70 7.96 -17.36
CA GLN A 422 28.14 7.87 -17.61
C GLN A 422 28.59 8.94 -18.61
N ASP A 423 27.86 9.16 -19.69
CA ASP A 423 28.15 10.20 -20.68
C ASP A 423 28.16 11.60 -20.05
N LEU A 424 27.31 11.82 -19.05
CA LEU A 424 27.30 13.03 -18.24
C LEU A 424 28.42 13.05 -17.17
N GLY A 425 29.16 11.94 -17.01
CA GLY A 425 30.31 11.82 -16.09
C GLY A 425 29.89 11.67 -14.63
N PHE A 426 28.78 11.00 -14.36
CA PHE A 426 28.43 10.53 -13.02
C PHE A 426 29.06 9.18 -12.71
N VAL A 427 29.44 8.97 -11.46
CA VAL A 427 29.60 7.64 -10.90
C VAL A 427 28.21 7.13 -10.58
N TYR A 428 27.72 6.22 -11.41
CA TYR A 428 26.34 5.74 -11.31
C TYR A 428 26.29 4.30 -10.85
N GLU A 429 25.59 4.07 -9.74
CA GLU A 429 25.27 2.74 -9.24
C GLU A 429 23.78 2.53 -9.23
N SER A 430 23.33 1.36 -9.69
CA SER A 430 21.93 1.00 -9.76
C SER A 430 21.71 -0.42 -9.23
N ILE A 431 20.47 -0.88 -9.23
CA ILE A 431 20.11 -2.23 -8.79
C ILE A 431 20.23 -3.20 -9.97
N GLY A 432 20.90 -4.35 -9.76
CA GLY A 432 20.91 -5.48 -10.68
C GLY A 432 21.66 -5.23 -11.99
N ARG A 433 22.61 -4.30 -11.97
CA ARG A 433 23.53 -4.03 -13.08
C ARG A 433 24.95 -4.04 -12.58
N ASN A 434 25.86 -4.62 -13.36
CA ASN A 434 27.27 -4.56 -13.03
C ASN A 434 27.79 -3.13 -13.26
N LYS A 435 28.76 -2.68 -12.45
CA LYS A 435 29.57 -1.52 -12.78
C LYS A 435 30.17 -1.80 -14.16
N SER A 436 29.85 -0.98 -15.16
CA SER A 436 30.61 -1.03 -16.39
C SER A 436 32.06 -0.82 -16.01
N LYS A 437 32.88 -1.88 -16.17
CA LYS A 437 34.32 -1.74 -16.12
C LYS A 437 34.66 -0.69 -17.17
N ASN A 438 35.22 0.45 -16.76
CA ASN A 438 35.93 1.28 -17.67
C ASN A 438 36.93 0.37 -18.39
N VAL A 439 36.65 0.04 -19.65
CA VAL A 439 37.60 -0.59 -20.57
C VAL A 439 38.48 0.51 -21.12
#